data_80e43efb16ff4bf4fd85b2fce413bcfc
#
_entry.id   80e43efb16ff4bf4fd85b2fce413bcfc
#
_cell.length_a   1.000
_cell.length_b   1.000
_cell.length_c   1.000
_cell.angle_alpha   90.00
_cell.angle_beta   90.00
_cell.angle_gamma   90.00
#
_symmetry.space_group_name_H-M   'P 1'
#
loop_
_entity.id
_entity.type
_entity.pdbx_description
1 polymer ?
#
loop_
_entity_poly.entity_id
_entity_poly.type
_entity_poly.pdbx_seq_one_letter_code
_entity_poly.pdbx_strand_id
1 'polypeptide(L)'
;VKIRQILEEKEENTLSRYAQKSRLTRGRLREEEECDIRPCFQHDRDRIIHSKAFRRLKHKTQVFLAPQGDHYRTRLTHTLEVAQIARTIAKALALNEDLVEAISLGHDLGHTPFGHAGEEVLNAIYPSGFRHNEQSLRVVDVLERDGSGLNLTMEVRDGILRHSKGRGEIVVRDGEERPLTREAEVVRVSDIIAYLSHDIDDAIRGQVISPKDIPDDCVRFFGPTHSKRIDTMVRGVIFESLRDGELGISISEELEYYMKKLRDFLYERVYEAPLVHDVFLKCYKIIEDLYTYFLKNPARFLEEAGLEDFYDERERCIVDFIAGMTDRYAFKLYEKIFLPLPWRIPF
;
A
#
# COMPACT_ATOMS: atom_id res chain seq x y z
N VAL A 1 25.05 27.80 7.74
CA VAL A 1 24.99 26.59 6.87
C VAL A 1 23.71 25.84 7.23
N LYS A 2 22.83 25.59 6.25
CA LYS A 2 21.62 24.82 6.47
C LYS A 2 22.00 23.32 6.48
N ILE A 3 21.53 22.59 7.48
CA ILE A 3 21.81 21.13 7.60
C ILE A 3 21.31 20.39 6.36
N ARG A 4 20.15 20.78 5.81
CA ARG A 4 19.64 20.27 4.54
C ARG A 4 20.68 20.26 3.42
N GLN A 5 21.40 21.37 3.23
CA GLN A 5 22.40 21.50 2.17
C GLN A 5 23.58 20.53 2.34
N ILE A 6 24.00 20.29 3.59
CA ILE A 6 25.02 19.28 3.90
C ILE A 6 24.54 17.88 3.53
N LEU A 7 23.27 17.55 3.83
CA LEU A 7 22.69 16.25 3.50
C LEU A 7 22.53 16.06 1.99
N GLU A 8 22.08 17.09 1.28
CA GLU A 8 21.99 17.09 -0.20
C GLU A 8 23.37 16.95 -0.86
N GLU A 9 24.40 17.58 -0.32
CA GLU A 9 25.77 17.42 -0.81
C GLU A 9 26.31 16.00 -0.55
N LYS A 10 25.92 15.38 0.57
CA LYS A 10 26.23 13.98 0.85
C LYS A 10 25.55 13.07 -0.17
N GLU A 11 24.27 13.33 -0.52
CA GLU A 11 23.58 12.58 -1.59
C GLU A 11 24.36 12.67 -2.92
N GLU A 12 24.83 13.87 -3.31
CA GLU A 12 25.62 14.04 -4.54
C GLU A 12 26.88 13.18 -4.58
N ASN A 13 27.54 13.01 -3.44
CA ASN A 13 28.81 12.30 -3.35
C ASN A 13 28.66 10.79 -3.16
N THR A 14 27.52 10.31 -2.66
CA THR A 14 27.36 8.90 -2.26
C THR A 14 26.33 8.13 -3.07
N LEU A 15 25.35 8.80 -3.65
CA LEU A 15 24.32 8.12 -4.43
C LEU A 15 24.76 7.89 -5.88
N SER A 16 24.20 6.84 -6.47
CA SER A 16 24.35 6.51 -7.88
C SER A 16 23.91 7.68 -8.77
N ARG A 17 24.50 7.76 -9.97
CA ARG A 17 24.04 8.69 -11.01
C ARG A 17 22.58 8.46 -11.44
N TYR A 18 22.03 7.29 -11.16
CA TYR A 18 20.64 6.92 -11.48
C TYR A 18 19.65 7.22 -10.34
N ALA A 19 20.15 7.56 -9.16
CA ALA A 19 19.33 7.89 -8.01
C ALA A 19 18.67 9.27 -8.18
N GLN A 20 17.44 9.38 -7.76
CA GLN A 20 16.77 10.67 -7.64
C GLN A 20 17.31 11.41 -6.40
N LYS A 21 18.06 12.47 -6.65
CA LYS A 21 18.63 13.31 -5.59
C LYS A 21 17.64 14.36 -5.16
N SER A 22 17.60 14.68 -3.86
CA SER A 22 16.67 15.64 -3.29
C SER A 22 16.80 17.03 -3.93
N ARG A 23 18.01 17.47 -4.24
CA ARG A 23 18.26 18.75 -4.93
C ARG A 23 17.68 18.82 -6.34
N LEU A 24 17.47 17.68 -6.99
CA LEU A 24 16.95 17.55 -8.35
C LEU A 24 15.45 17.20 -8.38
N THR A 25 14.75 17.39 -7.27
CA THR A 25 13.30 17.17 -7.23
C THR A 25 12.56 18.05 -8.23
N ARG A 26 11.48 17.52 -8.80
CA ARG A 26 10.55 18.28 -9.66
C ARG A 26 9.62 19.19 -8.86
N GLY A 27 9.80 19.25 -7.53
CA GLY A 27 9.05 20.11 -6.62
C GLY A 27 7.70 19.53 -6.20
N ARG A 28 6.85 20.43 -5.77
CA ARG A 28 5.53 20.16 -5.15
C ARG A 28 4.41 20.82 -5.95
N LEU A 29 3.16 20.41 -5.71
CA LEU A 29 2.01 21.06 -6.35
C LEU A 29 1.85 22.52 -5.94
N ARG A 30 2.15 22.84 -4.69
CA ARG A 30 2.13 24.19 -4.13
C ARG A 30 3.50 24.56 -3.62
N GLU A 31 3.98 25.73 -4.00
CA GLU A 31 5.23 26.26 -3.46
C GLU A 31 5.14 26.43 -1.95
N GLU A 32 6.23 26.11 -1.27
CA GLU A 32 6.39 26.27 0.17
C GLU A 32 7.84 26.54 0.53
N GLU A 33 8.06 27.09 1.69
CA GLU A 33 9.40 27.32 2.22
C GLU A 33 10.10 25.96 2.51
N GLU A 34 11.33 25.82 2.03
CA GLU A 34 12.12 24.62 2.23
C GLU A 34 12.58 24.47 3.68
N CYS A 35 12.51 23.24 4.20
CA CYS A 35 13.01 22.94 5.54
C CYS A 35 14.53 23.14 5.63
N ASP A 36 15.00 23.82 6.66
CA ASP A 36 16.44 24.09 6.87
C ASP A 36 17.24 22.86 7.30
N ILE A 37 16.54 21.81 7.78
CA ILE A 37 17.16 20.62 8.38
C ILE A 37 17.06 19.43 7.46
N ARG A 38 15.88 19.17 6.86
CA ARG A 38 15.57 17.92 6.11
C ARG A 38 15.53 18.15 4.61
N PRO A 39 16.15 17.29 3.80
CA PRO A 39 15.87 17.18 2.38
C PRO A 39 14.39 16.90 2.11
N CYS A 40 13.93 17.17 0.89
CA CYS A 40 12.51 17.15 0.53
C CYS A 40 11.85 15.78 0.75
N PHE A 41 12.52 14.67 0.41
CA PHE A 41 11.96 13.31 0.55
C PHE A 41 11.88 12.87 2.01
N GLN A 42 12.85 13.25 2.85
CA GLN A 42 12.78 13.04 4.28
C GLN A 42 11.61 13.81 4.90
N HIS A 43 11.36 15.03 4.43
CA HIS A 43 10.22 15.83 4.90
C HIS A 43 8.88 15.19 4.47
N ASP A 44 8.81 14.62 3.27
CA ASP A 44 7.62 13.92 2.78
C ASP A 44 7.33 12.65 3.59
N ARG A 45 8.35 11.85 3.88
CA ARG A 45 8.22 10.71 4.78
C ARG A 45 7.61 11.08 6.13
N ASP A 46 8.12 12.14 6.74
CA ASP A 46 7.62 12.61 8.03
C ASP A 46 6.15 13.06 7.94
N ARG A 47 5.76 13.74 6.86
CA ARG A 47 4.36 14.13 6.62
C ARG A 47 3.43 12.92 6.52
N ILE A 48 3.88 11.86 5.84
CA ILE A 48 3.13 10.62 5.69
C ILE A 48 2.95 9.94 7.06
N ILE A 49 4.02 9.75 7.82
CA ILE A 49 3.99 9.11 9.14
C ILE A 49 3.03 9.83 10.10
N HIS A 50 2.99 11.15 10.06
CA HIS A 50 2.13 11.96 10.94
C HIS A 50 0.69 12.12 10.42
N SER A 51 0.33 11.56 9.27
CA SER A 51 -1.02 11.63 8.70
C SER A 51 -2.04 10.80 9.49
N LYS A 52 -3.33 11.17 9.38
CA LYS A 52 -4.43 10.39 9.97
C LYS A 52 -4.56 9.03 9.25
N ALA A 53 -4.39 9.01 7.93
CA ALA A 53 -4.48 7.81 7.11
C ALA A 53 -3.43 6.77 7.49
N PHE A 54 -2.17 7.16 7.71
CA PHE A 54 -1.11 6.26 8.14
C PHE A 54 -1.44 5.57 9.48
N ARG A 55 -1.95 6.32 10.46
CA ARG A 55 -2.37 5.73 11.75
C ARG A 55 -3.50 4.73 11.62
N ARG A 56 -4.41 4.91 10.62
CA ARG A 56 -5.53 4.00 10.37
C ARG A 56 -5.10 2.65 9.82
N LEU A 57 -3.93 2.55 9.16
CA LEU A 57 -3.38 1.29 8.66
C LEU A 57 -3.20 0.23 9.75
N LYS A 58 -3.01 0.64 11.00
CA LYS A 58 -2.95 -0.27 12.16
C LYS A 58 -4.20 -1.14 12.31
N HIS A 59 -5.35 -0.67 11.84
CA HIS A 59 -6.66 -1.32 12.03
C HIS A 59 -7.33 -1.64 10.69
N LYS A 60 -6.55 -1.81 9.63
CA LYS A 60 -6.99 -2.31 8.33
C LYS A 60 -6.36 -3.68 8.09
N THR A 61 -7.17 -4.63 7.67
CA THR A 61 -6.74 -5.99 7.30
C THR A 61 -5.79 -5.95 6.11
N GLN A 62 -4.79 -6.83 6.11
CA GLN A 62 -3.96 -7.08 4.93
C GLN A 62 -4.64 -8.11 4.01
N VAL A 63 -4.78 -9.35 4.44
CA VAL A 63 -5.39 -10.46 3.68
C VAL A 63 -6.53 -11.11 4.45
N PHE A 64 -6.26 -11.53 5.69
CA PHE A 64 -7.24 -12.22 6.51
C PHE A 64 -7.90 -11.25 7.48
N LEU A 65 -9.24 -11.18 7.44
CA LEU A 65 -10.02 -10.37 8.38
C LEU A 65 -9.57 -10.73 9.80
N ALA A 66 -9.07 -9.74 10.54
CA ALA A 66 -8.38 -9.90 11.80
C ALA A 66 -9.02 -10.99 12.69
N PRO A 67 -8.45 -12.20 12.77
CA PRO A 67 -8.95 -13.23 13.67
C PRO A 67 -8.71 -12.77 15.11
N GLN A 68 -9.36 -13.44 16.05
CA GLN A 68 -9.08 -13.25 17.46
C GLN A 68 -7.65 -13.73 17.76
N GLY A 69 -6.66 -12.82 17.70
CA GLY A 69 -5.25 -13.12 17.99
C GLY A 69 -4.31 -11.97 17.62
N ASP A 70 -3.18 -11.88 18.33
CA ASP A 70 -2.24 -10.75 18.24
C ASP A 70 -1.17 -10.92 17.15
N HIS A 71 -1.21 -11.99 16.35
CA HIS A 71 -0.11 -12.39 15.46
C HIS A 71 -0.37 -12.18 13.96
N TYR A 72 -1.50 -11.59 13.57
CA TYR A 72 -1.79 -11.34 12.17
C TYR A 72 -1.28 -9.98 11.70
N ARG A 73 -0.85 -9.92 10.44
CA ARG A 73 -0.38 -8.68 9.84
C ARG A 73 -1.52 -7.71 9.58
N THR A 74 -1.27 -6.47 9.96
CA THR A 74 -2.08 -5.32 9.55
C THR A 74 -1.41 -4.63 8.37
N ARG A 75 -2.13 -3.74 7.67
CA ARG A 75 -1.51 -2.93 6.62
C ARG A 75 -0.34 -2.08 7.12
N LEU A 76 -0.37 -1.64 8.36
CA LEU A 76 0.77 -0.92 8.93
C LEU A 76 2.04 -1.80 9.00
N THR A 77 1.92 -3.05 9.45
CA THR A 77 3.09 -3.94 9.51
C THR A 77 3.58 -4.34 8.13
N HIS A 78 2.67 -4.60 7.17
CA HIS A 78 3.01 -4.80 5.77
C HIS A 78 3.79 -3.60 5.20
N THR A 79 3.27 -2.38 5.36
CA THR A 79 3.90 -1.15 4.88
C THR A 79 5.33 -0.97 5.44
N LEU A 80 5.56 -1.34 6.71
CA LEU A 80 6.89 -1.32 7.31
C LEU A 80 7.81 -2.42 6.75
N GLU A 81 7.29 -3.62 6.48
CA GLU A 81 8.03 -4.70 5.84
C GLU A 81 8.44 -4.32 4.41
N VAL A 82 7.52 -3.72 3.63
CA VAL A 82 7.84 -3.17 2.29
C VAL A 82 8.94 -2.12 2.38
N ALA A 83 8.83 -1.16 3.30
CA ALA A 83 9.84 -0.12 3.48
C ALA A 83 11.22 -0.70 3.87
N GLN A 84 11.26 -1.71 4.72
CA GLN A 84 12.51 -2.38 5.10
C GLN A 84 13.16 -3.09 3.91
N ILE A 85 12.38 -3.87 3.13
CA ILE A 85 12.87 -4.57 1.94
C ILE A 85 13.38 -3.57 0.91
N ALA A 86 12.57 -2.56 0.59
CA ALA A 86 12.87 -1.55 -0.40
C ALA A 86 14.14 -0.75 -0.05
N ARG A 87 14.30 -0.35 1.21
CA ARG A 87 15.54 0.32 1.67
C ARG A 87 16.76 -0.58 1.60
N THR A 88 16.63 -1.89 1.83
CA THR A 88 17.74 -2.83 1.66
C THR A 88 18.22 -2.88 0.22
N ILE A 89 17.29 -2.96 -0.74
CA ILE A 89 17.58 -2.94 -2.18
C ILE A 89 18.16 -1.57 -2.57
N ALA A 90 17.51 -0.47 -2.20
CA ALA A 90 17.95 0.88 -2.54
C ALA A 90 19.38 1.16 -2.05
N LYS A 91 19.69 0.78 -0.81
CA LYS A 91 21.02 0.95 -0.24
C LYS A 91 22.09 0.18 -1.00
N ALA A 92 21.81 -1.07 -1.39
CA ALA A 92 22.72 -1.91 -2.17
C ALA A 92 22.98 -1.34 -3.58
N LEU A 93 21.99 -0.65 -4.16
CA LEU A 93 22.06 -0.03 -5.48
C LEU A 93 22.49 1.46 -5.43
N ALA A 94 22.84 1.98 -4.25
CA ALA A 94 23.14 3.39 -4.00
C ALA A 94 22.05 4.35 -4.51
N LEU A 95 20.77 3.97 -4.35
CA LEU A 95 19.59 4.79 -4.61
C LEU A 95 19.19 5.59 -3.35
N ASN A 96 18.24 6.52 -3.49
CA ASN A 96 17.80 7.40 -2.40
C ASN A 96 16.88 6.66 -1.42
N GLU A 97 17.41 6.29 -0.24
CA GLU A 97 16.66 5.57 0.79
C GLU A 97 15.50 6.40 1.35
N ASP A 98 15.62 7.71 1.49
CA ASP A 98 14.54 8.57 2.01
C ASP A 98 13.34 8.62 1.03
N LEU A 99 13.60 8.66 -0.29
CA LEU A 99 12.56 8.60 -1.32
C LEU A 99 11.85 7.25 -1.31
N VAL A 100 12.61 6.15 -1.28
CA VAL A 100 12.07 4.79 -1.19
C VAL A 100 11.18 4.62 0.04
N GLU A 101 11.65 5.10 1.19
CA GLU A 101 10.90 5.02 2.44
C GLU A 101 9.60 5.84 2.36
N ALA A 102 9.66 7.08 1.85
CA ALA A 102 8.47 7.92 1.69
C ALA A 102 7.41 7.27 0.79
N ILE A 103 7.81 6.72 -0.37
CA ILE A 103 6.89 6.02 -1.28
C ILE A 103 6.31 4.78 -0.59
N SER A 104 7.16 3.95 0.04
CA SER A 104 6.73 2.73 0.72
C SER A 104 5.73 3.00 1.83
N LEU A 105 5.94 4.04 2.64
CA LEU A 105 5.01 4.39 3.72
C LEU A 105 3.70 5.00 3.20
N GLY A 106 3.71 5.55 2.00
CA GLY A 106 2.54 6.21 1.37
C GLY A 106 1.70 5.32 0.46
N HIS A 107 2.24 4.19 -0.01
CA HIS A 107 1.63 3.45 -1.12
C HIS A 107 0.21 2.93 -0.83
N ASP A 108 -0.06 2.48 0.39
CA ASP A 108 -1.29 1.81 0.81
C ASP A 108 -2.27 2.70 1.61
N LEU A 109 -2.05 4.03 1.69
CA LEU A 109 -2.89 4.94 2.48
C LEU A 109 -4.36 4.96 2.06
N GLY A 110 -4.63 4.71 0.78
CA GLY A 110 -5.96 4.72 0.18
C GLY A 110 -6.69 3.38 0.22
N HIS A 111 -6.10 2.35 0.80
CA HIS A 111 -6.78 1.05 0.87
C HIS A 111 -8.05 1.11 1.70
N THR A 112 -9.06 0.36 1.27
CA THR A 112 -10.37 0.22 1.90
C THR A 112 -10.32 -0.59 3.18
N PRO A 113 -11.34 -0.53 4.07
CA PRO A 113 -11.56 -1.57 5.07
C PRO A 113 -11.71 -2.93 4.38
N PHE A 114 -11.33 -4.00 5.05
CA PHE A 114 -11.37 -5.39 4.55
C PHE A 114 -10.45 -5.68 3.35
N GLY A 115 -9.46 -4.84 3.11
CA GLY A 115 -8.43 -5.06 2.10
C GLY A 115 -8.98 -5.16 0.67
N HIS A 116 -8.59 -6.19 -0.06
CA HIS A 116 -9.04 -6.39 -1.45
C HIS A 116 -10.55 -6.58 -1.60
N ALA A 117 -11.22 -7.16 -0.59
CA ALA A 117 -12.68 -7.29 -0.62
C ALA A 117 -13.38 -5.92 -0.72
N GLY A 118 -12.97 -4.97 0.10
CA GLY A 118 -13.54 -3.62 0.06
C GLY A 118 -13.22 -2.87 -1.23
N GLU A 119 -12.01 -3.05 -1.79
CA GLU A 119 -11.61 -2.46 -3.07
C GLU A 119 -12.46 -2.99 -4.22
N GLU A 120 -12.64 -4.30 -4.32
CA GLU A 120 -13.43 -4.93 -5.36
C GLU A 120 -14.89 -4.46 -5.32
N VAL A 121 -15.48 -4.38 -4.12
CA VAL A 121 -16.84 -3.87 -3.95
C VAL A 121 -16.94 -2.42 -4.44
N LEU A 122 -16.10 -1.53 -3.94
CA LEU A 122 -16.16 -0.12 -4.36
C LEU A 122 -15.91 0.03 -5.86
N ASN A 123 -15.01 -0.78 -6.43
CA ASN A 123 -14.78 -0.78 -7.88
C ASN A 123 -16.01 -1.24 -8.67
N ALA A 124 -16.79 -2.17 -8.14
CA ALA A 124 -17.99 -2.68 -8.79
C ALA A 124 -19.20 -1.74 -8.69
N ILE A 125 -19.37 -1.03 -7.54
CA ILE A 125 -20.57 -0.23 -7.28
C ILE A 125 -20.41 1.27 -7.54
N TYR A 126 -19.16 1.78 -7.54
CA TYR A 126 -18.89 3.18 -7.83
C TYR A 126 -18.72 3.37 -9.36
N PRO A 127 -19.54 4.22 -10.03
CA PRO A 127 -19.57 4.30 -11.49
C PRO A 127 -18.23 4.66 -12.15
N SER A 128 -17.40 5.46 -11.46
CA SER A 128 -16.07 5.85 -11.96
C SER A 128 -14.98 4.79 -11.68
N GLY A 129 -15.34 3.68 -11.03
CA GLY A 129 -14.39 2.67 -10.57
C GLY A 129 -13.59 3.12 -9.36
N PHE A 130 -12.89 2.17 -8.74
CA PHE A 130 -12.07 2.42 -7.56
C PHE A 130 -10.76 1.63 -7.61
N ARG A 131 -9.65 2.29 -7.35
CA ARG A 131 -8.32 1.69 -7.19
C ARG A 131 -7.63 2.28 -5.99
N HIS A 132 -7.06 1.42 -5.12
CA HIS A 132 -6.40 1.86 -3.90
C HIS A 132 -5.20 2.79 -4.13
N ASN A 133 -4.45 2.61 -5.20
CA ASN A 133 -3.31 3.47 -5.55
C ASN A 133 -3.75 4.89 -5.97
N GLU A 134 -4.82 5.02 -6.74
CA GLU A 134 -5.45 6.32 -7.07
C GLU A 134 -6.01 6.97 -5.81
N GLN A 135 -6.64 6.18 -4.96
CA GLN A 135 -7.14 6.65 -3.67
C GLN A 135 -5.99 7.04 -2.72
N SER A 136 -4.85 6.33 -2.72
CA SER A 136 -3.68 6.71 -1.94
C SER A 136 -3.14 8.09 -2.35
N LEU A 137 -3.07 8.34 -3.67
CA LEU A 137 -2.72 9.66 -4.18
C LEU A 137 -3.75 10.72 -3.74
N ARG A 138 -5.05 10.43 -3.84
CA ARG A 138 -6.10 11.35 -3.41
C ARG A 138 -6.04 11.65 -1.91
N VAL A 139 -5.72 10.66 -1.09
CA VAL A 139 -5.52 10.86 0.36
C VAL A 139 -4.42 11.88 0.62
N VAL A 140 -3.27 11.75 -0.04
CA VAL A 140 -2.13 12.65 0.19
C VAL A 140 -2.28 14.02 -0.48
N ASP A 141 -3.02 14.11 -1.58
CA ASP A 141 -3.21 15.37 -2.34
C ASP A 141 -4.38 16.20 -1.83
N VAL A 142 -5.46 15.54 -1.35
CA VAL A 142 -6.74 16.21 -1.08
C VAL A 142 -7.24 15.98 0.34
N LEU A 143 -7.30 14.72 0.83
CA LEU A 143 -8.11 14.39 2.01
C LEU A 143 -7.41 14.66 3.34
N GLU A 144 -6.09 14.55 3.41
CA GLU A 144 -5.35 14.84 4.64
C GLU A 144 -5.32 16.32 4.97
N ARG A 145 -5.03 16.65 6.23
CA ARG A 145 -4.98 18.03 6.74
C ARG A 145 -6.25 18.82 6.45
N ASP A 146 -7.38 18.18 6.73
CA ASP A 146 -8.71 18.81 6.63
C ASP A 146 -8.98 19.40 5.22
N GLY A 147 -8.66 18.62 4.19
CA GLY A 147 -8.88 18.97 2.78
C GLY A 147 -7.71 19.68 2.09
N SER A 148 -6.60 19.96 2.80
CA SER A 148 -5.45 20.69 2.23
C SER A 148 -4.41 19.76 1.59
N GLY A 149 -4.46 18.47 1.89
CA GLY A 149 -3.45 17.50 1.46
C GLY A 149 -2.08 17.67 2.12
N LEU A 150 -1.18 16.74 1.85
CA LEU A 150 0.17 16.73 2.43
C LEU A 150 1.17 17.57 1.63
N ASN A 151 0.86 17.92 0.40
CA ASN A 151 1.76 18.64 -0.53
C ASN A 151 3.10 17.93 -0.71
N LEU A 152 3.07 16.66 -1.12
CA LEU A 152 4.25 15.84 -1.35
C LEU A 152 4.95 16.20 -2.66
N THR A 153 6.22 15.83 -2.80
CA THR A 153 6.98 15.97 -4.06
C THR A 153 6.39 15.13 -5.18
N MET A 154 6.67 15.53 -6.42
CA MET A 154 6.16 14.83 -7.60
C MET A 154 6.64 13.38 -7.67
N GLU A 155 7.86 13.11 -7.21
CA GLU A 155 8.46 11.77 -7.19
C GLU A 155 7.76 10.85 -6.20
N VAL A 156 7.43 11.31 -5.01
CA VAL A 156 6.69 10.52 -4.01
C VAL A 156 5.26 10.26 -4.49
N ARG A 157 4.59 11.27 -5.05
CA ARG A 157 3.24 11.15 -5.60
C ARG A 157 3.15 10.14 -6.74
N ASP A 158 4.10 10.22 -7.68
CA ASP A 158 4.18 9.27 -8.79
C ASP A 158 4.45 7.85 -8.31
N GLY A 159 5.38 7.69 -7.37
CA GLY A 159 5.68 6.40 -6.77
C GLY A 159 4.47 5.78 -6.06
N ILE A 160 3.70 6.57 -5.31
CA ILE A 160 2.44 6.13 -4.68
C ILE A 160 1.43 5.69 -5.75
N LEU A 161 1.26 6.47 -6.83
CA LEU A 161 0.30 6.14 -7.88
C LEU A 161 0.67 4.88 -8.66
N ARG A 162 1.97 4.68 -8.93
CA ARG A 162 2.47 3.65 -9.86
C ARG A 162 3.00 2.39 -9.21
N HIS A 163 2.87 2.25 -7.87
CA HIS A 163 3.36 1.05 -7.19
C HIS A 163 2.60 -0.21 -7.59
N SER A 164 1.30 -0.11 -7.86
CA SER A 164 0.43 -1.24 -8.18
C SER A 164 0.04 -1.29 -9.66
N LYS A 165 0.11 -2.48 -10.26
CA LYS A 165 -0.44 -2.82 -11.59
C LYS A 165 -1.21 -4.15 -11.58
N GLY A 166 -1.74 -4.55 -10.44
CA GLY A 166 -2.51 -5.79 -10.29
C GLY A 166 -1.67 -7.03 -10.65
N ARG A 167 -2.21 -7.93 -11.46
CA ARG A 167 -1.52 -9.17 -11.92
C ARG A 167 -0.48 -8.95 -13.03
N GLY A 168 -0.08 -7.70 -13.31
CA GLY A 168 0.91 -7.38 -14.34
C GLY A 168 2.32 -7.91 -14.07
N GLU A 169 3.28 -7.46 -14.88
CA GLU A 169 4.69 -7.83 -14.78
C GLU A 169 5.29 -7.42 -13.42
N ILE A 170 6.22 -8.22 -12.91
CA ILE A 170 6.89 -7.99 -11.62
C ILE A 170 7.80 -6.76 -11.70
N VAL A 171 8.59 -6.68 -12.75
CA VAL A 171 9.43 -5.51 -13.07
C VAL A 171 8.85 -4.80 -14.29
N VAL A 172 9.16 -3.51 -14.43
CA VAL A 172 8.69 -2.70 -15.56
C VAL A 172 9.46 -3.06 -16.81
N ARG A 173 8.77 -3.46 -17.88
CA ARG A 173 9.37 -3.78 -19.20
C ARG A 173 9.27 -2.61 -20.17
N ASP A 174 9.99 -2.73 -21.28
CA ASP A 174 9.94 -1.75 -22.37
C ASP A 174 8.52 -1.66 -22.96
N GLY A 175 8.06 -0.43 -23.19
CA GLY A 175 6.71 -0.15 -23.68
C GLY A 175 5.64 0.02 -22.60
N GLU A 176 5.96 -0.27 -21.33
CA GLU A 176 5.08 0.04 -20.21
C GLU A 176 5.30 1.47 -19.68
N GLU A 177 4.27 2.03 -19.07
CA GLU A 177 4.36 3.32 -18.38
C GLU A 177 5.22 3.18 -17.13
N ARG A 178 6.45 3.71 -17.21
CA ARG A 178 7.42 3.62 -16.11
C ARG A 178 7.14 4.66 -15.03
N PRO A 179 7.39 4.32 -13.74
CA PRO A 179 7.53 5.33 -12.70
C PRO A 179 8.61 6.36 -13.03
N LEU A 180 8.49 7.55 -12.45
CA LEU A 180 9.45 8.64 -12.68
C LEU A 180 10.86 8.32 -12.19
N THR A 181 11.00 7.44 -11.20
CA THR A 181 12.28 7.16 -10.52
C THR A 181 12.53 5.67 -10.36
N ARG A 182 13.80 5.30 -10.27
CA ARG A 182 14.21 3.92 -9.95
C ARG A 182 13.80 3.50 -8.54
N GLU A 183 13.76 4.45 -7.63
CA GLU A 183 13.26 4.26 -6.27
C GLU A 183 11.81 3.76 -6.26
N ALA A 184 10.96 4.31 -7.12
CA ALA A 184 9.58 3.86 -7.25
C ALA A 184 9.48 2.44 -7.85
N GLU A 185 10.35 2.08 -8.81
CA GLU A 185 10.46 0.70 -9.32
C GLU A 185 10.90 -0.27 -8.20
N VAL A 186 11.84 0.14 -7.34
CA VAL A 186 12.26 -0.65 -6.16
C VAL A 186 11.10 -0.87 -5.21
N VAL A 187 10.29 0.15 -4.91
CA VAL A 187 9.13 -0.02 -4.02
C VAL A 187 8.13 -1.00 -4.61
N ARG A 188 7.83 -0.92 -5.91
CA ARG A 188 6.93 -1.84 -6.59
C ARG A 188 7.36 -3.30 -6.46
N VAL A 189 8.63 -3.63 -6.72
CA VAL A 189 9.12 -5.00 -6.59
C VAL A 189 9.19 -5.44 -5.13
N SER A 190 9.45 -4.52 -4.22
CA SER A 190 9.52 -4.81 -2.77
C SER A 190 8.16 -5.14 -2.17
N ASP A 191 7.10 -4.47 -2.63
CA ASP A 191 5.73 -4.80 -2.27
C ASP A 191 5.37 -6.23 -2.69
N ILE A 192 5.74 -6.62 -3.93
CA ILE A 192 5.54 -7.99 -4.42
C ILE A 192 6.33 -9.00 -3.58
N ILE A 193 7.59 -8.76 -3.26
CA ILE A 193 8.41 -9.63 -2.40
C ILE A 193 7.78 -9.78 -1.02
N ALA A 194 7.30 -8.68 -0.46
CA ALA A 194 6.65 -8.66 0.85
C ALA A 194 5.40 -9.55 0.84
N TYR A 195 4.41 -9.28 -0.02
CA TYR A 195 3.17 -10.04 0.03
C TYR A 195 3.36 -11.51 -0.36
N LEU A 196 4.19 -11.84 -1.36
CA LEU A 196 4.50 -13.24 -1.71
C LEU A 196 5.08 -14.02 -0.53
N SER A 197 5.79 -13.36 0.36
CA SER A 197 6.42 -14.02 1.50
C SER A 197 5.51 -14.11 2.72
N HIS A 198 4.85 -13.00 3.08
CA HIS A 198 4.09 -12.96 4.32
C HIS A 198 2.66 -13.50 4.19
N ASP A 199 2.02 -13.45 3.01
CA ASP A 199 0.68 -14.01 2.81
C ASP A 199 0.70 -15.54 2.90
N ILE A 200 1.80 -16.19 2.46
CA ILE A 200 2.03 -17.61 2.71
C ILE A 200 2.11 -17.90 4.22
N ASP A 201 2.87 -17.09 4.96
CA ASP A 201 3.07 -17.27 6.39
C ASP A 201 1.74 -17.10 7.15
N ASP A 202 0.96 -16.09 6.79
CA ASP A 202 -0.35 -15.83 7.38
C ASP A 202 -1.39 -16.89 6.97
N ALA A 203 -1.35 -17.41 5.73
CA ALA A 203 -2.21 -18.50 5.28
C ALA A 203 -1.94 -19.82 6.01
N ILE A 204 -0.68 -20.12 6.31
CA ILE A 204 -0.30 -21.28 7.13
C ILE A 204 -0.81 -21.09 8.57
N ARG A 205 -0.63 -19.90 9.17
CA ARG A 205 -1.14 -19.60 10.52
C ARG A 205 -2.66 -19.66 10.60
N GLY A 206 -3.33 -19.16 9.55
CA GLY A 206 -4.78 -19.24 9.40
C GLY A 206 -5.32 -20.62 9.05
N GLN A 207 -4.44 -21.63 8.91
CA GLN A 207 -4.80 -22.99 8.52
C GLN A 207 -5.56 -23.09 7.18
N VAL A 208 -5.39 -22.10 6.31
CA VAL A 208 -5.93 -22.12 4.94
C VAL A 208 -5.11 -23.07 4.07
N ILE A 209 -3.79 -23.07 4.28
CA ILE A 209 -2.84 -24.01 3.65
C ILE A 209 -1.90 -24.61 4.70
N SER A 210 -1.24 -25.70 4.35
CA SER A 210 -0.12 -26.26 5.12
C SER A 210 1.22 -26.00 4.41
N PRO A 211 2.36 -26.07 5.10
CA PRO A 211 3.68 -25.95 4.45
C PRO A 211 3.93 -26.94 3.31
N LYS A 212 3.22 -28.08 3.30
CA LYS A 212 3.33 -29.12 2.26
C LYS A 212 2.55 -28.78 0.99
N ASP A 213 1.65 -27.80 1.04
CA ASP A 213 0.87 -27.39 -0.12
C ASP A 213 1.65 -26.46 -1.05
N ILE A 214 2.72 -25.81 -0.51
CA ILE A 214 3.59 -24.93 -1.30
C ILE A 214 4.30 -25.79 -2.38
N PRO A 215 4.33 -25.36 -3.65
CA PRO A 215 4.98 -26.13 -4.71
C PRO A 215 6.44 -26.46 -4.36
N ASP A 216 6.81 -27.75 -4.41
CA ASP A 216 8.11 -28.26 -3.99
C ASP A 216 9.29 -27.57 -4.70
N ASP A 217 9.13 -27.22 -5.96
CA ASP A 217 10.14 -26.52 -6.74
C ASP A 217 10.29 -25.05 -6.29
N CYS A 218 9.22 -24.39 -5.90
CA CYS A 218 9.29 -23.07 -5.25
C CYS A 218 10.03 -23.15 -3.91
N VAL A 219 9.75 -24.19 -3.10
CA VAL A 219 10.46 -24.41 -1.83
C VAL A 219 11.96 -24.67 -2.06
N ARG A 220 12.31 -25.45 -3.09
CA ARG A 220 13.72 -25.68 -3.45
C ARG A 220 14.42 -24.42 -3.93
N PHE A 221 13.73 -23.57 -4.70
CA PHE A 221 14.31 -22.35 -5.25
C PHE A 221 14.45 -21.23 -4.22
N PHE A 222 13.37 -20.91 -3.50
CA PHE A 222 13.36 -19.81 -2.53
C PHE A 222 13.86 -20.19 -1.15
N GLY A 223 13.84 -21.46 -0.80
CA GLY A 223 14.08 -21.96 0.55
C GLY A 223 12.79 -22.15 1.35
N PRO A 224 12.88 -22.94 2.44
CA PRO A 224 11.70 -23.42 3.19
C PRO A 224 11.10 -22.40 4.16
N THR A 225 11.80 -21.31 4.46
CA THR A 225 11.37 -20.33 5.50
C THR A 225 11.04 -18.98 4.90
N HIS A 226 10.18 -18.23 5.59
CA HIS A 226 9.85 -16.84 5.26
C HIS A 226 11.10 -15.99 5.01
N SER A 227 12.07 -16.02 5.93
CA SER A 227 13.33 -15.27 5.80
C SER A 227 14.15 -15.67 4.57
N LYS A 228 14.20 -16.97 4.23
CA LYS A 228 14.92 -17.45 3.05
C LYS A 228 14.25 -17.00 1.76
N ARG A 229 12.92 -17.03 1.70
CA ARG A 229 12.16 -16.53 0.53
C ARG A 229 12.50 -15.06 0.26
N ILE A 230 12.45 -14.21 1.29
CA ILE A 230 12.80 -12.79 1.16
C ILE A 230 14.26 -12.62 0.73
N ASP A 231 15.20 -13.30 1.39
CA ASP A 231 16.64 -13.19 1.08
C ASP A 231 16.93 -13.57 -0.38
N THR A 232 16.35 -14.67 -0.88
CA THR A 232 16.53 -15.12 -2.26
C THR A 232 15.99 -14.08 -3.26
N MET A 233 14.79 -13.55 -3.03
CA MET A 233 14.18 -12.56 -3.93
C MET A 233 14.95 -11.23 -3.90
N VAL A 234 15.29 -10.72 -2.71
CA VAL A 234 16.04 -9.47 -2.56
C VAL A 234 17.40 -9.57 -3.23
N ARG A 235 18.14 -10.65 -3.02
CA ARG A 235 19.42 -10.90 -3.71
C ARG A 235 19.26 -10.96 -5.22
N GLY A 236 18.24 -11.65 -5.70
CA GLY A 236 17.97 -11.75 -7.13
C GLY A 236 17.73 -10.40 -7.78
N VAL A 237 16.97 -9.51 -7.13
CA VAL A 237 16.76 -8.12 -7.60
C VAL A 237 18.08 -7.35 -7.59
N ILE A 238 18.85 -7.38 -6.50
CA ILE A 238 20.08 -6.60 -6.36
C ILE A 238 21.12 -7.04 -7.41
N PHE A 239 21.43 -8.33 -7.48
CA PHE A 239 22.51 -8.81 -8.35
C PHE A 239 22.18 -8.69 -9.83
N GLU A 240 20.90 -8.91 -10.22
CA GLU A 240 20.52 -8.76 -11.62
C GLU A 240 20.53 -7.28 -12.03
N SER A 241 20.03 -6.37 -11.18
CA SER A 241 20.06 -4.94 -11.44
C SER A 241 21.48 -4.36 -11.54
N LEU A 242 22.47 -4.96 -10.86
CA LEU A 242 23.88 -4.55 -10.97
C LEU A 242 24.58 -5.12 -12.20
N ARG A 243 24.06 -6.21 -12.77
CA ARG A 243 24.72 -6.95 -13.86
C ARG A 243 24.73 -6.20 -15.17
N ASP A 244 23.66 -5.49 -15.51
CA ASP A 244 23.45 -4.91 -16.84
C ASP A 244 24.18 -3.57 -17.07
N GLY A 245 24.88 -3.03 -16.06
CA GLY A 245 25.69 -1.79 -16.19
C GLY A 245 24.89 -0.50 -16.43
N GLU A 246 23.68 -0.62 -16.93
CA GLU A 246 22.63 0.40 -16.94
C GLU A 246 21.67 0.08 -15.83
N LEU A 247 21.62 0.88 -14.76
CA LEU A 247 20.84 0.56 -13.57
C LEU A 247 19.33 0.61 -13.87
N GLY A 248 18.82 -0.47 -14.49
CA GLY A 248 17.42 -0.83 -14.52
C GLY A 248 17.11 -1.70 -13.30
N ILE A 249 15.91 -1.60 -12.73
CA ILE A 249 15.47 -2.59 -11.73
C ILE A 249 15.04 -3.83 -12.50
N SER A 250 15.81 -4.92 -12.35
CA SER A 250 15.66 -6.16 -13.13
C SER A 250 15.72 -7.39 -12.22
N ILE A 251 15.18 -8.49 -12.76
CA ILE A 251 15.25 -9.83 -12.18
C ILE A 251 15.55 -10.83 -13.29
N SER A 252 16.16 -11.96 -12.96
CA SER A 252 16.38 -13.04 -13.92
C SER A 252 15.05 -13.69 -14.34
N GLU A 253 15.00 -14.24 -15.55
CA GLU A 253 13.83 -14.98 -16.05
C GLU A 253 13.43 -16.13 -15.12
N GLU A 254 14.41 -16.80 -14.53
CA GLU A 254 14.18 -17.89 -13.59
C GLU A 254 13.52 -17.39 -12.30
N LEU A 255 14.01 -16.28 -11.71
CA LEU A 255 13.41 -15.68 -10.52
C LEU A 255 11.98 -15.20 -10.82
N GLU A 256 11.77 -14.56 -11.95
CA GLU A 256 10.45 -14.10 -12.38
C GLU A 256 9.46 -15.25 -12.53
N TYR A 257 9.88 -16.35 -13.16
CA TYR A 257 9.07 -17.55 -13.31
C TYR A 257 8.60 -18.10 -11.96
N TYR A 258 9.51 -18.25 -10.99
CA TYR A 258 9.14 -18.77 -9.67
C TYR A 258 8.31 -17.77 -8.85
N MET A 259 8.56 -16.47 -8.96
CA MET A 259 7.73 -15.46 -8.30
C MET A 259 6.30 -15.46 -8.87
N LYS A 260 6.13 -15.55 -10.19
CA LYS A 260 4.82 -15.68 -10.85
C LYS A 260 4.11 -16.95 -10.41
N LYS A 261 4.79 -18.10 -10.39
CA LYS A 261 4.25 -19.38 -9.92
C LYS A 261 3.78 -19.33 -8.47
N LEU A 262 4.55 -18.67 -7.59
CA LEU A 262 4.18 -18.50 -6.19
C LEU A 262 2.97 -17.57 -6.04
N ARG A 263 2.89 -16.52 -6.86
CA ARG A 263 1.73 -15.62 -6.94
C ARG A 263 0.46 -16.36 -7.38
N ASP A 264 0.55 -17.16 -8.44
CA ASP A 264 -0.60 -17.93 -8.94
C ASP A 264 -1.07 -18.94 -7.89
N PHE A 265 -0.14 -19.60 -7.20
CA PHE A 265 -0.45 -20.47 -6.06
C PHE A 265 -1.24 -19.73 -4.96
N LEU A 266 -0.82 -18.51 -4.58
CA LEU A 266 -1.54 -17.71 -3.58
C LEU A 266 -2.96 -17.37 -4.05
N TYR A 267 -3.12 -17.01 -5.33
CA TYR A 267 -4.44 -16.71 -5.86
C TYR A 267 -5.37 -17.93 -5.79
N GLU A 268 -4.94 -19.08 -6.30
CA GLU A 268 -5.76 -20.28 -6.40
C GLU A 268 -6.05 -20.94 -5.05
N ARG A 269 -5.04 -20.96 -4.16
CA ARG A 269 -5.10 -21.77 -2.93
C ARG A 269 -5.37 -20.96 -1.67
N VAL A 270 -5.17 -19.66 -1.72
CA VAL A 270 -5.35 -18.79 -0.55
C VAL A 270 -6.50 -17.81 -0.77
N TYR A 271 -6.43 -16.95 -1.79
CA TYR A 271 -7.44 -15.89 -1.93
C TYR A 271 -8.79 -16.41 -2.43
N GLU A 272 -8.80 -17.47 -3.27
CA GLU A 272 -10.02 -18.15 -3.74
C GLU A 272 -10.47 -19.30 -2.82
N ALA A 273 -9.80 -19.53 -1.68
CA ALA A 273 -10.19 -20.58 -0.75
C ALA A 273 -11.61 -20.34 -0.21
N PRO A 274 -12.47 -21.39 -0.10
CA PRO A 274 -13.88 -21.23 0.31
C PRO A 274 -14.07 -20.46 1.61
N LEU A 275 -13.22 -20.72 2.62
CA LEU A 275 -13.28 -20.02 3.90
C LEU A 275 -13.02 -18.51 3.76
N VAL A 276 -12.06 -18.12 2.89
CA VAL A 276 -11.72 -16.72 2.63
C VAL A 276 -12.84 -16.07 1.82
N HIS A 277 -13.38 -16.79 0.84
CA HIS A 277 -14.48 -16.32 0.00
C HIS A 277 -15.77 -16.06 0.79
N ASP A 278 -16.13 -16.92 1.76
CA ASP A 278 -17.29 -16.69 2.63
C ASP A 278 -17.17 -15.40 3.46
N VAL A 279 -15.96 -15.12 3.96
CA VAL A 279 -15.68 -13.86 4.68
C VAL A 279 -15.75 -12.68 3.72
N PHE A 280 -15.21 -12.83 2.52
CA PHE A 280 -15.26 -11.82 1.46
C PHE A 280 -16.72 -11.41 1.16
N LEU A 281 -17.63 -12.36 0.95
CA LEU A 281 -19.05 -12.07 0.66
C LEU A 281 -19.72 -11.26 1.80
N LYS A 282 -19.38 -11.53 3.05
CA LYS A 282 -19.88 -10.75 4.18
C LYS A 282 -19.34 -9.32 4.19
N CYS A 283 -18.05 -9.15 3.95
CA CYS A 283 -17.42 -7.83 3.84
C CYS A 283 -17.99 -7.04 2.64
N TYR A 284 -18.22 -7.74 1.51
CA TYR A 284 -18.89 -7.18 0.34
C TYR A 284 -20.22 -6.54 0.73
N LYS A 285 -21.07 -7.32 1.40
CA LYS A 285 -22.40 -6.86 1.82
C LYS A 285 -22.34 -5.63 2.74
N ILE A 286 -21.38 -5.57 3.64
CA ILE A 286 -21.23 -4.42 4.56
C ILE A 286 -20.92 -3.14 3.77
N ILE A 287 -19.98 -3.18 2.86
CA ILE A 287 -19.58 -2.01 2.07
C ILE A 287 -20.71 -1.57 1.14
N GLU A 288 -21.34 -2.51 0.43
CA GLU A 288 -22.46 -2.25 -0.48
C GLU A 288 -23.64 -1.59 0.25
N ASP A 289 -24.02 -2.12 1.41
CA ASP A 289 -25.12 -1.58 2.20
C ASP A 289 -24.81 -0.17 2.73
N LEU A 290 -23.59 0.06 3.25
CA LEU A 290 -23.17 1.37 3.72
C LEU A 290 -23.17 2.39 2.58
N TYR A 291 -22.62 2.05 1.42
CA TYR A 291 -22.61 2.93 0.24
C TYR A 291 -24.04 3.27 -0.20
N THR A 292 -24.88 2.25 -0.37
CA THR A 292 -26.28 2.41 -0.79
C THR A 292 -27.09 3.24 0.22
N TYR A 293 -26.87 3.01 1.51
CA TYR A 293 -27.52 3.75 2.58
C TYR A 293 -27.18 5.24 2.52
N PHE A 294 -25.91 5.58 2.41
CA PHE A 294 -25.46 6.97 2.37
C PHE A 294 -25.89 7.69 1.09
N LEU A 295 -25.95 6.99 -0.04
CA LEU A 295 -26.52 7.55 -1.27
C LEU A 295 -27.99 7.95 -1.10
N LYS A 296 -28.77 7.12 -0.42
CA LYS A 296 -30.21 7.37 -0.17
C LYS A 296 -30.46 8.38 0.95
N ASN A 297 -29.50 8.57 1.86
CA ASN A 297 -29.63 9.38 3.06
C ASN A 297 -28.51 10.42 3.20
N PRO A 298 -28.43 11.45 2.31
CA PRO A 298 -27.31 12.41 2.29
C PRO A 298 -27.14 13.19 3.60
N ALA A 299 -28.23 13.57 4.27
CA ALA A 299 -28.14 14.27 5.55
C ALA A 299 -27.50 13.39 6.65
N ARG A 300 -27.80 12.08 6.64
CA ARG A 300 -27.16 11.13 7.56
C ARG A 300 -25.68 10.91 7.22
N PHE A 301 -25.32 10.95 5.96
CA PHE A 301 -23.93 10.92 5.54
C PHE A 301 -23.15 12.10 6.10
N LEU A 302 -23.64 13.33 5.89
CA LEU A 302 -22.97 14.55 6.37
C LEU A 302 -22.81 14.52 7.91
N GLU A 303 -23.85 14.11 8.63
CA GLU A 303 -23.81 13.95 10.10
C GLU A 303 -22.72 12.96 10.53
N GLU A 304 -22.68 11.75 9.92
CA GLU A 304 -21.72 10.70 10.29
C GLU A 304 -20.29 11.03 9.86
N ALA A 305 -20.10 11.68 8.72
CA ALA A 305 -18.82 12.15 8.24
C ALA A 305 -18.31 13.40 8.96
N GLY A 306 -19.18 14.11 9.72
CA GLY A 306 -18.86 15.36 10.39
C GLY A 306 -18.62 16.51 9.41
N LEU A 307 -19.38 16.53 8.31
CA LEU A 307 -19.27 17.53 7.25
C LEU A 307 -20.49 18.46 7.27
N GLU A 308 -20.28 19.73 6.96
CA GLU A 308 -21.36 20.71 6.77
C GLU A 308 -21.98 20.60 5.38
N ASP A 309 -21.15 20.30 4.35
CA ASP A 309 -21.56 20.13 2.97
C ASP A 309 -20.60 19.19 2.22
N PHE A 310 -20.97 18.79 1.01
CA PHE A 310 -20.11 17.98 0.14
C PHE A 310 -18.96 18.83 -0.41
N TYR A 311 -17.73 18.30 -0.33
CA TYR A 311 -16.51 18.95 -0.85
C TYR A 311 -16.16 18.52 -2.29
N ASP A 312 -16.90 17.55 -2.83
CA ASP A 312 -16.76 16.98 -4.18
C ASP A 312 -18.12 16.42 -4.61
N GLU A 313 -18.19 15.71 -5.73
CA GLU A 313 -19.39 14.95 -6.10
C GLU A 313 -19.80 14.04 -4.94
N ARG A 314 -21.11 13.98 -4.68
CA ARG A 314 -21.67 13.26 -3.53
C ARG A 314 -21.20 11.81 -3.44
N GLU A 315 -21.19 11.08 -4.56
CA GLU A 315 -20.75 9.69 -4.60
C GLU A 315 -19.27 9.59 -4.27
N ARG A 316 -18.46 10.53 -4.75
CA ARG A 316 -17.03 10.59 -4.46
C ARG A 316 -16.76 10.81 -2.98
N CYS A 317 -17.48 11.73 -2.34
CA CYS A 317 -17.36 11.95 -0.89
C CYS A 317 -17.70 10.70 -0.07
N ILE A 318 -18.74 9.96 -0.48
CA ILE A 318 -19.14 8.71 0.17
C ILE A 318 -18.04 7.63 0.01
N VAL A 319 -17.47 7.50 -1.19
CA VAL A 319 -16.36 6.57 -1.46
C VAL A 319 -15.13 6.93 -0.61
N ASP A 320 -14.75 8.21 -0.55
CA ASP A 320 -13.64 8.67 0.27
C ASP A 320 -13.84 8.35 1.76
N PHE A 321 -15.05 8.55 2.26
CA PHE A 321 -15.40 8.25 3.64
C PHE A 321 -15.32 6.76 3.94
N ILE A 322 -15.93 5.91 3.08
CA ILE A 322 -15.90 4.45 3.24
C ILE A 322 -14.47 3.93 3.12
N ALA A 323 -13.72 4.35 2.10
CA ALA A 323 -12.32 3.95 1.93
C ALA A 323 -11.44 4.39 3.10
N GLY A 324 -11.75 5.53 3.71
CA GLY A 324 -11.07 6.03 4.92
C GLY A 324 -11.36 5.28 6.20
N MET A 325 -12.36 4.39 6.25
CA MET A 325 -12.70 3.62 7.46
C MET A 325 -11.62 2.60 7.80
N THR A 326 -11.55 2.27 9.09
CA THR A 326 -10.92 1.01 9.55
C THR A 326 -11.96 -0.10 9.55
N ASP A 327 -11.53 -1.36 9.54
CA ASP A 327 -12.43 -2.51 9.61
C ASP A 327 -13.34 -2.43 10.82
N ARG A 328 -12.79 -2.09 11.98
CA ARG A 328 -13.56 -1.92 13.23
C ARG A 328 -14.62 -0.83 13.13
N TYR A 329 -14.30 0.27 12.47
CA TYR A 329 -15.26 1.37 12.31
C TYR A 329 -16.38 0.96 11.34
N ALA A 330 -16.04 0.31 10.23
CA ALA A 330 -17.02 -0.19 9.27
C ALA A 330 -18.01 -1.18 9.93
N PHE A 331 -17.53 -2.13 10.75
CA PHE A 331 -18.39 -3.02 11.52
C PHE A 331 -19.33 -2.28 12.48
N LYS A 332 -18.76 -1.39 13.32
CA LYS A 332 -19.56 -0.63 14.28
C LYS A 332 -20.62 0.24 13.62
N LEU A 333 -20.28 0.84 12.48
CA LEU A 333 -21.19 1.67 11.73
C LEU A 333 -22.31 0.83 11.11
N TYR A 334 -21.96 -0.33 10.56
CA TYR A 334 -22.95 -1.29 10.05
C TYR A 334 -23.90 -1.75 11.14
N GLU A 335 -23.41 -2.16 12.30
CA GLU A 335 -24.24 -2.52 13.46
C GLU A 335 -25.17 -1.38 13.86
N LYS A 336 -24.65 -0.16 13.97
CA LYS A 336 -25.43 1.03 14.35
C LYS A 336 -26.59 1.31 13.39
N ILE A 337 -26.39 1.08 12.07
CA ILE A 337 -27.37 1.44 11.04
C ILE A 337 -28.36 0.30 10.75
N PHE A 338 -27.88 -0.94 10.70
CA PHE A 338 -28.65 -2.06 10.15
C PHE A 338 -29.10 -3.09 11.17
N LEU A 339 -28.50 -3.13 12.38
CA LEU A 339 -28.89 -4.08 13.39
C LEU A 339 -29.74 -3.41 14.50
N PRO A 340 -30.81 -4.07 14.96
CA PRO A 340 -31.57 -3.56 16.08
C PRO A 340 -30.73 -3.57 17.36
N LEU A 341 -30.60 -2.42 18.00
CA LEU A 341 -29.97 -2.33 19.31
C LEU A 341 -30.94 -2.74 20.41
N PRO A 342 -30.46 -3.42 21.47
CA PRO A 342 -31.28 -3.71 22.63
C PRO A 342 -31.85 -2.42 23.22
N TRP A 343 -33.15 -2.46 23.56
CA TRP A 343 -33.79 -1.32 24.22
C TRP A 343 -33.11 -1.03 25.55
N ARG A 344 -32.46 0.12 25.65
CA ARG A 344 -31.87 0.59 26.92
C ARG A 344 -32.98 1.26 27.74
N ILE A 345 -33.46 0.58 28.78
CA ILE A 345 -34.27 1.23 29.80
C ILE A 345 -33.32 2.10 30.64
N PRO A 346 -33.52 3.41 30.69
CA PRO A 346 -32.76 4.24 31.65
C PRO A 346 -33.17 3.77 33.06
N PHE A 347 -32.17 3.37 33.86
CA PHE A 347 -32.34 3.12 35.28
C PHE A 347 -32.33 4.45 36.02
#